data_8a65f78eee31078b0bbda107a47f41a9
#
_entry.id   8a65f78eee31078b0bbda107a47f41a9
#
_cell.length_a   1.000
_cell.length_b   1.000
_cell.length_c   1.000
_cell.angle_alpha   90.00
_cell.angle_beta   90.00
_cell.angle_gamma   90.00
#
_symmetry.space_group_name_H-M   'P 1'
#
loop_
_entity.id
_entity.type
_entity.pdbx_description
1 polymer ?
#
loop_
_entity_poly.entity_id
_entity_poly.type
_entity_poly.pdbx_seq_one_letter_code
_entity_poly.pdbx_strand_id
1 'polypeptide(L)'
;MSITRRLLGKAALGLAGAALLMQGTALAADRPAPFDKPGVKIALVRYLSTGDFFQAYLSGVEAQANALGVDLRVLDSRQDAALQADMVDQAIALGVQGIIIQHGLTESMKDAAQRAVDAGIKVVAFDVNVENPKIPQIEQSDRDLARLALEQAVKDNGDAWKAGYVYVAGIAPLDRRNETWVDVKKKHSGISEVAMFGTLDNPIANSVANQARSVLQAHPDIKVMFAPYDEFAKGVKIAVDEAGLNKGIKIYSADISTSDIAAMREP
;
A
#
# COMPACT_ATOMS: atom_id res chain seq x y z
N MET A 1 -31.40 55.23 54.62
CA MET A 1 -32.00 53.85 54.64
C MET A 1 -31.73 53.17 53.33
N SER A 2 -30.85 52.21 53.35
CA SER A 2 -30.74 51.06 52.44
C SER A 2 -29.28 50.59 52.40
N ILE A 3 -28.94 49.71 53.25
CA ILE A 3 -27.73 48.90 53.22
C ILE A 3 -28.26 47.47 53.08
N THR A 4 -28.13 46.88 51.88
CA THR A 4 -28.16 45.43 51.70
C THR A 4 -28.19 45.07 50.21
N ARG A 5 -27.10 45.29 49.50
CA ARG A 5 -26.93 44.74 48.10
C ARG A 5 -25.45 44.66 47.72
N ARG A 6 -24.60 44.07 48.56
CA ARG A 6 -23.20 43.85 48.17
C ARG A 6 -22.56 42.61 48.82
N LEU A 7 -23.22 41.47 48.78
CA LEU A 7 -22.58 40.21 49.28
C LEU A 7 -23.01 38.91 48.55
N LEU A 8 -23.46 38.98 47.31
CA LEU A 8 -23.82 37.78 46.54
C LEU A 8 -23.11 37.65 45.17
N GLY A 9 -21.96 38.29 45.00
CA GLY A 9 -21.22 38.30 43.72
C GLY A 9 -19.86 37.63 43.68
N LYS A 10 -19.43 36.90 44.70
CA LYS A 10 -18.07 36.34 44.72
C LYS A 10 -17.97 34.82 44.96
N ALA A 11 -19.08 34.07 44.94
CA ALA A 11 -19.05 32.63 45.18
C ALA A 11 -19.36 31.78 43.90
N ALA A 12 -19.56 32.39 42.74
CA ALA A 12 -19.93 31.66 41.50
C ALA A 12 -18.80 31.47 40.47
N LEU A 13 -17.56 31.99 40.73
CA LEU A 13 -16.44 31.86 39.79
C LEU A 13 -15.42 30.77 40.19
N GLY A 14 -15.64 30.05 41.26
CA GLY A 14 -14.68 29.00 41.73
C GLY A 14 -14.97 27.57 41.28
N LEU A 15 -16.13 27.29 40.67
CA LEU A 15 -16.53 25.92 40.34
C LEU A 15 -16.51 25.61 38.82
N ALA A 16 -16.29 26.59 37.96
CA ALA A 16 -16.21 26.35 36.51
C ALA A 16 -14.78 26.00 36.02
N GLY A 17 -13.76 26.19 36.85
CA GLY A 17 -12.36 25.87 36.47
C GLY A 17 -11.89 24.44 36.71
N ALA A 18 -12.62 23.66 37.51
CA ALA A 18 -12.23 22.29 37.87
C ALA A 18 -12.83 21.21 36.96
N ALA A 19 -13.82 21.54 36.13
CA ALA A 19 -14.50 20.58 35.26
C ALA A 19 -13.83 20.38 33.88
N LEU A 20 -12.88 21.26 33.50
CA LEU A 20 -12.18 21.16 32.19
C LEU A 20 -10.88 20.35 32.23
N LEU A 21 -10.42 19.91 33.39
CA LEU A 21 -9.18 19.11 33.54
C LEU A 21 -9.42 17.60 33.64
N MET A 22 -10.67 17.12 33.59
CA MET A 22 -10.99 15.69 33.70
C MET A 22 -11.44 15.00 32.40
N GLN A 23 -11.43 15.69 31.26
CA GLN A 23 -11.82 15.05 29.98
C GLN A 23 -10.64 14.41 29.21
N GLY A 24 -9.41 14.50 29.73
CA GLY A 24 -8.23 13.95 29.05
C GLY A 24 -7.79 12.53 29.46
N THR A 25 -8.37 11.95 30.52
CA THR A 25 -7.84 10.70 31.10
C THR A 25 -8.69 9.45 30.87
N ALA A 26 -9.90 9.58 30.38
CA ALA A 26 -10.81 8.43 30.18
C ALA A 26 -10.51 7.57 28.92
N LEU A 27 -9.73 8.08 27.96
CA LEU A 27 -9.39 7.34 26.73
C LEU A 27 -8.07 6.56 26.81
N ALA A 28 -7.26 6.77 27.83
CA ALA A 28 -5.96 6.08 27.97
C ALA A 28 -6.08 4.73 28.69
N ALA A 29 -7.17 4.47 29.42
CA ALA A 29 -7.32 3.30 30.26
C ALA A 29 -7.55 1.98 29.53
N ASP A 30 -7.98 2.02 28.24
CA ASP A 30 -8.29 0.83 27.44
C ASP A 30 -7.26 0.51 26.34
N ARG A 31 -6.14 1.24 26.29
CA ARG A 31 -5.11 0.98 25.27
C ARG A 31 -4.16 -0.11 25.76
N PRO A 32 -3.81 -1.09 24.90
CA PRO A 32 -2.82 -2.11 25.28
C PRO A 32 -1.43 -1.51 25.43
N ALA A 33 -0.60 -2.07 26.31
CA ALA A 33 0.80 -1.69 26.39
C ALA A 33 1.51 -1.91 25.02
N PRO A 34 2.41 -1.01 24.62
CA PRO A 34 2.93 0.19 25.31
C PRO A 34 2.09 1.47 25.13
N PHE A 35 0.93 1.40 24.46
CA PHE A 35 0.09 2.55 24.10
C PHE A 35 -0.76 3.06 25.27
N ASP A 36 -0.75 2.38 26.40
CA ASP A 36 -1.33 2.83 27.68
C ASP A 36 -0.59 4.05 28.25
N LYS A 37 0.60 4.36 27.72
CA LYS A 37 1.42 5.50 28.11
C LYS A 37 1.55 6.50 26.94
N PRO A 38 1.62 7.80 27.22
CA PRO A 38 1.84 8.80 26.19
C PRO A 38 3.29 8.75 25.67
N GLY A 39 3.48 9.28 24.45
CA GLY A 39 4.81 9.52 23.89
C GLY A 39 5.39 8.38 23.06
N VAL A 40 4.60 7.37 22.70
CA VAL A 40 5.03 6.35 21.73
C VAL A 40 5.14 7.00 20.37
N LYS A 41 6.33 6.92 19.76
CA LYS A 41 6.62 7.42 18.42
C LYS A 41 6.82 6.25 17.48
N ILE A 42 6.17 6.28 16.32
CA ILE A 42 6.35 5.28 15.25
C ILE A 42 6.61 6.01 13.94
N ALA A 43 7.56 5.52 13.16
CA ALA A 43 7.76 5.97 11.78
C ALA A 43 7.12 5.00 10.80
N LEU A 44 6.43 5.54 9.80
CA LEU A 44 6.02 4.83 8.59
C LEU A 44 6.95 5.27 7.46
N VAL A 45 7.84 4.38 7.03
CA VAL A 45 8.79 4.63 5.95
C VAL A 45 8.24 3.99 4.67
N ARG A 46 7.84 4.83 3.71
CA ARG A 46 7.10 4.43 2.51
C ARG A 46 7.99 4.45 1.28
N TYR A 47 7.86 3.41 0.44
CA TYR A 47 8.42 3.38 -0.90
C TYR A 47 7.41 3.85 -1.95
N LEU A 48 6.20 3.28 -1.93
CA LEU A 48 5.10 3.61 -2.82
C LEU A 48 4.04 4.42 -2.07
N SER A 49 3.52 5.47 -2.70
CA SER A 49 2.58 6.41 -2.05
C SER A 49 1.43 6.87 -2.94
N THR A 50 1.46 6.56 -4.25
CA THR A 50 0.44 6.95 -5.22
C THR A 50 -0.54 5.82 -5.51
N GLY A 51 -1.78 6.16 -5.87
CA GLY A 51 -2.87 5.22 -6.12
C GLY A 51 -3.79 5.00 -4.92
N ASP A 52 -5.00 4.50 -5.20
CA ASP A 52 -6.08 4.34 -4.20
C ASP A 52 -5.67 3.40 -3.07
N PHE A 53 -4.97 2.31 -3.39
CA PHE A 53 -4.46 1.36 -2.39
C PHE A 53 -3.58 2.05 -1.33
N PHE A 54 -2.59 2.84 -1.77
CA PHE A 54 -1.65 3.48 -0.84
C PHE A 54 -2.26 4.63 -0.06
N GLN A 55 -3.27 5.30 -0.60
CA GLN A 55 -4.04 6.31 0.13
C GLN A 55 -4.91 5.66 1.21
N ALA A 56 -5.60 4.58 0.89
CA ALA A 56 -6.39 3.82 1.86
C ALA A 56 -5.51 3.24 2.98
N TYR A 57 -4.34 2.69 2.61
CA TYR A 57 -3.36 2.19 3.58
C TYR A 57 -2.91 3.28 4.55
N LEU A 58 -2.50 4.45 4.04
CA LEU A 58 -2.08 5.57 4.90
C LEU A 58 -3.21 6.01 5.83
N SER A 59 -4.42 6.18 5.30
CA SER A 59 -5.58 6.57 6.11
C SER A 59 -5.85 5.58 7.24
N GLY A 60 -5.69 4.28 6.99
CA GLY A 60 -5.82 3.24 8.02
C GLY A 60 -4.74 3.34 9.09
N VAL A 61 -3.48 3.56 8.70
CA VAL A 61 -2.36 3.74 9.64
C VAL A 61 -2.55 4.99 10.50
N GLU A 62 -2.96 6.12 9.91
CA GLU A 62 -3.23 7.36 10.62
C GLU A 62 -4.40 7.22 11.60
N ALA A 63 -5.49 6.58 11.17
CA ALA A 63 -6.63 6.32 12.04
C ALA A 63 -6.24 5.45 13.25
N GLN A 64 -5.46 4.40 13.03
CA GLN A 64 -4.99 3.53 14.10
C GLN A 64 -3.98 4.25 15.02
N ALA A 65 -3.06 5.03 14.48
CA ALA A 65 -2.12 5.83 15.24
C ALA A 65 -2.86 6.83 16.15
N ASN A 66 -3.87 7.51 15.62
CA ASN A 66 -4.72 8.43 16.39
C ASN A 66 -5.47 7.68 17.51
N ALA A 67 -6.07 6.53 17.21
CA ALA A 67 -6.79 5.73 18.21
C ALA A 67 -5.88 5.27 19.35
N LEU A 68 -4.63 4.92 19.04
CA LEU A 68 -3.63 4.50 20.02
C LEU A 68 -2.87 5.66 20.67
N GLY A 69 -3.02 6.91 20.20
CA GLY A 69 -2.26 8.06 20.72
C GLY A 69 -0.79 8.05 20.36
N VAL A 70 -0.46 7.49 19.22
CA VAL A 70 0.90 7.41 18.68
C VAL A 70 1.28 8.71 17.98
N ASP A 71 2.49 9.21 18.24
CA ASP A 71 3.13 10.24 17.43
C ASP A 71 3.68 9.58 16.15
N LEU A 72 2.86 9.59 15.09
CA LEU A 72 3.20 8.99 13.80
C LEU A 72 4.05 9.94 12.96
N ARG A 73 5.18 9.44 12.45
CA ARG A 73 6.06 10.12 11.50
C ARG A 73 5.97 9.40 10.16
N VAL A 74 5.40 10.07 9.16
CA VAL A 74 5.32 9.54 7.79
C VAL A 74 6.49 10.07 6.98
N LEU A 75 7.32 9.16 6.47
CA LEU A 75 8.48 9.43 5.64
C LEU A 75 8.27 8.77 4.28
N ASP A 76 8.25 9.56 3.21
CA ASP A 76 7.90 9.10 1.86
C ASP A 76 9.09 9.28 0.91
N SER A 77 9.69 8.18 0.48
CA SER A 77 10.85 8.18 -0.41
C SER A 77 10.49 8.43 -1.88
N ARG A 78 9.21 8.44 -2.23
CA ARG A 78 8.75 8.67 -3.61
C ARG A 78 9.40 7.74 -4.62
N GLN A 79 9.53 6.45 -4.26
CA GLN A 79 10.14 5.39 -5.09
C GLN A 79 11.67 5.50 -5.25
N ASP A 80 12.33 6.33 -4.45
CA ASP A 80 13.78 6.33 -4.36
C ASP A 80 14.23 5.35 -3.27
N ALA A 81 14.90 4.27 -3.69
CA ALA A 81 15.32 3.19 -2.81
C ALA A 81 16.46 3.62 -1.86
N ALA A 82 17.37 4.48 -2.32
CA ALA A 82 18.44 5.02 -1.47
C ALA A 82 17.86 5.97 -0.43
N LEU A 83 16.97 6.88 -0.84
CA LEU A 83 16.28 7.79 0.06
C LEU A 83 15.41 7.02 1.08
N GLN A 84 14.81 5.88 0.70
CA GLN A 84 14.06 5.05 1.66
C GLN A 84 14.97 4.49 2.75
N ALA A 85 16.18 4.03 2.41
CA ALA A 85 17.16 3.58 3.39
C ALA A 85 17.61 4.71 4.32
N ASP A 86 17.87 5.90 3.78
CA ASP A 86 18.21 7.09 4.56
C ASP A 86 17.07 7.50 5.51
N MET A 87 15.82 7.32 5.10
CA MET A 87 14.64 7.58 5.94
C MET A 87 14.53 6.60 7.11
N VAL A 88 14.97 5.36 6.97
CA VAL A 88 15.09 4.44 8.11
C VAL A 88 16.12 5.00 9.11
N ASP A 89 17.28 5.46 8.63
CA ASP A 89 18.30 6.06 9.49
C ASP A 89 17.81 7.36 10.13
N GLN A 90 17.03 8.17 9.41
CA GLN A 90 16.36 9.33 9.97
C GLN A 90 15.37 8.96 11.08
N ALA A 91 14.59 7.90 10.90
CA ALA A 91 13.67 7.41 11.92
C ALA A 91 14.42 6.94 13.18
N ILE A 92 15.58 6.28 13.02
CA ILE A 92 16.47 5.92 14.12
C ILE A 92 16.92 7.18 14.88
N ALA A 93 17.39 8.19 14.15
CA ALA A 93 17.86 9.45 14.73
C ALA A 93 16.74 10.24 15.45
N LEU A 94 15.50 10.12 15.01
CA LEU A 94 14.30 10.71 15.66
C LEU A 94 13.93 10.00 16.98
N GLY A 95 14.57 8.88 17.31
CA GLY A 95 14.33 8.13 18.54
C GLY A 95 12.93 7.51 18.58
N VAL A 96 12.44 6.99 17.45
CA VAL A 96 11.16 6.27 17.41
C VAL A 96 11.29 4.91 18.09
N GLN A 97 10.20 4.40 18.66
CA GLN A 97 10.16 3.07 19.26
C GLN A 97 9.80 1.97 18.25
N GLY A 98 9.19 2.34 17.13
CA GLY A 98 8.80 1.41 16.09
C GLY A 98 8.97 2.00 14.70
N ILE A 99 9.25 1.15 13.72
CA ILE A 99 9.30 1.49 12.29
C ILE A 99 8.44 0.49 11.53
N ILE A 100 7.56 0.99 10.68
CA ILE A 100 6.86 0.23 9.66
C ILE A 100 7.56 0.54 8.34
N ILE A 101 8.20 -0.47 7.73
CA ILE A 101 8.79 -0.37 6.38
C ILE A 101 7.71 -0.84 5.39
N GLN A 102 7.24 0.07 4.54
CA GLN A 102 6.14 -0.18 3.62
C GLN A 102 6.66 -0.23 2.19
N HIS A 103 6.61 -1.44 1.61
CA HIS A 103 7.19 -1.75 0.31
C HIS A 103 8.69 -1.41 0.24
N GLY A 104 9.29 -1.59 -0.90
CA GLY A 104 10.71 -1.30 -1.14
C GLY A 104 11.41 -2.45 -1.85
N LEU A 105 12.66 -2.20 -2.20
CA LEU A 105 13.52 -3.22 -2.77
C LEU A 105 14.26 -3.97 -1.65
N THR A 106 14.30 -5.30 -1.73
CA THR A 106 14.99 -6.15 -0.75
C THR A 106 16.42 -5.67 -0.51
N GLU A 107 17.16 -5.41 -1.57
CA GLU A 107 18.58 -5.04 -1.51
C GLU A 107 18.83 -3.75 -0.72
N SER A 108 17.93 -2.76 -0.81
CA SER A 108 18.07 -1.51 -0.08
C SER A 108 17.54 -1.58 1.35
N MET A 109 16.52 -2.42 1.60
CA MET A 109 15.86 -2.46 2.91
C MET A 109 16.46 -3.46 3.88
N LYS A 110 17.16 -4.48 3.41
CA LYS A 110 17.81 -5.51 4.22
C LYS A 110 18.73 -4.91 5.30
N ASP A 111 19.73 -4.13 4.87
CA ASP A 111 20.70 -3.54 5.78
C ASP A 111 20.09 -2.39 6.60
N ALA A 112 19.18 -1.60 6.02
CA ALA A 112 18.51 -0.53 6.71
C ALA A 112 17.63 -1.06 7.87
N ALA A 113 16.86 -2.12 7.61
CA ALA A 113 16.06 -2.79 8.63
C ALA A 113 16.91 -3.40 9.75
N GLN A 114 18.08 -3.98 9.39
CA GLN A 114 19.01 -4.51 10.38
C GLN A 114 19.56 -3.39 11.29
N ARG A 115 19.94 -2.23 10.73
CA ARG A 115 20.40 -1.08 11.55
C ARG A 115 19.34 -0.61 12.53
N ALA A 116 18.05 -0.59 12.14
CA ALA A 116 16.97 -0.25 13.04
C ALA A 116 16.83 -1.26 14.20
N VAL A 117 16.94 -2.56 13.91
CA VAL A 117 16.94 -3.62 14.95
C VAL A 117 18.12 -3.47 15.88
N ASP A 118 19.32 -3.21 15.37
CA ASP A 118 20.55 -3.03 16.17
C ASP A 118 20.46 -1.79 17.07
N ALA A 119 19.72 -0.77 16.65
CA ALA A 119 19.38 0.40 17.45
C ALA A 119 18.29 0.12 18.52
N GLY A 120 17.78 -1.12 18.61
CA GLY A 120 16.77 -1.52 19.59
C GLY A 120 15.33 -1.15 19.18
N ILE A 121 15.09 -0.72 17.96
CA ILE A 121 13.79 -0.31 17.45
C ILE A 121 13.00 -1.54 17.02
N LYS A 122 11.69 -1.55 17.30
CA LYS A 122 10.79 -2.60 16.80
C LYS A 122 10.46 -2.32 15.34
N VAL A 123 10.72 -3.29 14.46
CA VAL A 123 10.48 -3.16 13.02
C VAL A 123 9.42 -4.14 12.57
N VAL A 124 8.52 -3.68 11.69
CA VAL A 124 7.58 -4.51 10.93
C VAL A 124 7.78 -4.20 9.45
N ALA A 125 7.91 -5.23 8.65
CA ALA A 125 7.97 -5.13 7.19
C ALA A 125 6.57 -5.39 6.61
N PHE A 126 6.09 -4.49 5.77
CA PHE A 126 4.84 -4.62 5.04
C PHE A 126 5.10 -4.68 3.54
N ASP A 127 4.81 -5.83 2.93
CA ASP A 127 5.00 -6.09 1.50
C ASP A 127 6.43 -5.80 0.99
N VAL A 128 7.43 -6.04 1.84
CA VAL A 128 8.85 -5.99 1.49
C VAL A 128 9.60 -7.10 2.19
N ASN A 129 10.41 -7.85 1.46
CA ASN A 129 11.29 -8.83 2.06
C ASN A 129 12.58 -8.16 2.56
N VAL A 130 12.81 -8.17 3.86
CA VAL A 130 14.02 -7.62 4.49
C VAL A 130 15.04 -8.70 4.89
N GLU A 131 14.80 -9.96 4.50
CA GLU A 131 15.67 -11.12 4.77
C GLU A 131 16.10 -11.26 6.24
N ASN A 132 15.28 -10.82 7.16
CA ASN A 132 15.55 -10.88 8.59
C ASN A 132 14.42 -11.62 9.33
N PRO A 133 14.65 -12.86 9.82
CA PRO A 133 13.62 -13.66 10.47
C PRO A 133 13.16 -13.09 11.83
N LYS A 134 13.85 -12.11 12.39
CA LYS A 134 13.44 -11.41 13.61
C LYS A 134 12.45 -10.28 13.37
N ILE A 135 12.26 -9.88 12.11
CA ILE A 135 11.33 -8.83 11.72
C ILE A 135 10.04 -9.49 11.23
N PRO A 136 8.90 -9.27 11.93
CA PRO A 136 7.61 -9.71 11.43
C PRO A 136 7.32 -9.12 10.06
N GLN A 137 6.92 -9.96 9.13
CA GLN A 137 6.47 -9.56 7.81
C GLN A 137 4.95 -9.68 7.73
N ILE A 138 4.30 -8.64 7.26
CA ILE A 138 2.87 -8.62 6.95
C ILE A 138 2.75 -8.47 5.44
N GLU A 139 1.97 -9.34 4.83
CA GLU A 139 1.78 -9.36 3.38
C GLU A 139 0.35 -9.77 3.03
N GLN A 140 -0.07 -9.46 1.83
CA GLN A 140 -1.29 -9.99 1.23
C GLN A 140 -1.04 -11.43 0.77
N SER A 141 -2.12 -12.19 0.56
CA SER A 141 -2.02 -13.50 -0.10
C SER A 141 -1.85 -13.31 -1.62
N ASP A 142 -0.70 -12.77 -2.03
CA ASP A 142 -0.42 -12.37 -3.41
C ASP A 142 -0.55 -13.52 -4.42
N ARG A 143 -0.11 -14.71 -4.01
CA ARG A 143 -0.25 -15.92 -4.83
C ARG A 143 -1.72 -16.28 -5.05
N ASP A 144 -2.55 -16.14 -4.02
CA ASP A 144 -4.00 -16.39 -4.14
C ASP A 144 -4.70 -15.29 -4.94
N LEU A 145 -4.34 -14.03 -4.77
CA LEU A 145 -4.86 -12.94 -5.58
C LEU A 145 -4.61 -13.19 -7.07
N ALA A 146 -3.36 -13.50 -7.43
CA ALA A 146 -3.00 -13.84 -8.80
C ALA A 146 -3.70 -15.11 -9.28
N ARG A 147 -3.76 -16.15 -8.44
CA ARG A 147 -4.43 -17.42 -8.78
C ARG A 147 -5.90 -17.22 -9.12
N LEU A 148 -6.64 -16.49 -8.30
CA LEU A 148 -8.08 -16.22 -8.51
C LEU A 148 -8.31 -15.46 -9.83
N ALA A 149 -7.51 -14.44 -10.11
CA ALA A 149 -7.59 -13.68 -11.35
C ALA A 149 -7.28 -14.55 -12.58
N LEU A 150 -6.24 -15.39 -12.50
CA LEU A 150 -5.80 -16.23 -13.61
C LEU A 150 -6.70 -17.45 -13.81
N GLU A 151 -7.25 -18.05 -12.76
CA GLU A 151 -8.29 -19.08 -12.87
C GLU A 151 -9.52 -18.55 -13.57
N GLN A 152 -9.92 -17.30 -13.27
CA GLN A 152 -11.01 -16.66 -14.00
C GLN A 152 -10.64 -16.40 -15.46
N ALA A 153 -9.38 -15.99 -15.75
CA ALA A 153 -8.91 -15.83 -17.13
C ALA A 153 -8.99 -17.12 -17.94
N VAL A 154 -8.57 -18.24 -17.35
CA VAL A 154 -8.68 -19.58 -17.97
C VAL A 154 -10.15 -19.96 -18.17
N LYS A 155 -11.00 -19.76 -17.18
CA LYS A 155 -12.43 -20.04 -17.26
C LYS A 155 -13.11 -19.27 -18.41
N ASP A 156 -12.74 -18.01 -18.59
CA ASP A 156 -13.37 -17.12 -19.56
C ASP A 156 -12.85 -17.28 -21.00
N ASN A 157 -11.62 -17.77 -21.16
CA ASN A 157 -10.94 -17.79 -22.46
C ASN A 157 -10.45 -19.19 -22.87
N GLY A 158 -10.63 -20.22 -22.03
CA GLY A 158 -10.09 -21.56 -22.24
C GLY A 158 -8.60 -21.65 -21.97
N ASP A 159 -7.98 -22.72 -22.47
CA ASP A 159 -6.59 -23.10 -22.13
C ASP A 159 -5.55 -22.58 -23.15
N ALA A 160 -5.97 -21.82 -24.17
CA ALA A 160 -5.06 -21.39 -25.25
C ALA A 160 -5.39 -19.95 -25.68
N TRP A 161 -4.50 -19.03 -25.34
CA TRP A 161 -4.61 -17.61 -25.71
C TRP A 161 -3.26 -16.91 -25.61
N LYS A 162 -3.13 -15.78 -26.31
CA LYS A 162 -1.98 -14.89 -26.24
C LYS A 162 -2.18 -13.82 -25.17
N ALA A 163 -1.16 -13.62 -24.36
CA ALA A 163 -1.16 -12.68 -23.24
C ALA A 163 -0.11 -11.60 -23.37
N GLY A 164 -0.50 -10.37 -22.99
CA GLY A 164 0.43 -9.38 -22.46
C GLY A 164 0.45 -9.45 -20.94
N TYR A 165 1.63 -9.30 -20.35
CA TYR A 165 1.82 -9.35 -18.92
C TYR A 165 2.53 -8.10 -18.40
N VAL A 166 1.95 -7.44 -17.39
CA VAL A 166 2.56 -6.27 -16.76
C VAL A 166 3.27 -6.70 -15.50
N TYR A 167 4.60 -6.49 -15.46
CA TYR A 167 5.43 -6.94 -14.35
C TYR A 167 6.63 -6.01 -14.14
N VAL A 168 6.98 -5.80 -12.89
CA VAL A 168 8.20 -5.13 -12.45
C VAL A 168 8.87 -5.98 -11.38
N ALA A 169 10.09 -6.43 -11.66
CA ALA A 169 10.84 -7.30 -10.76
C ALA A 169 11.35 -6.56 -9.52
N GLY A 170 11.55 -7.30 -8.42
CA GLY A 170 12.14 -6.80 -7.18
C GLY A 170 11.15 -6.15 -6.22
N ILE A 171 9.86 -6.10 -6.58
CA ILE A 171 8.77 -5.68 -5.70
C ILE A 171 8.08 -6.95 -5.19
N ALA A 172 8.23 -7.25 -3.92
CA ALA A 172 7.85 -8.52 -3.32
C ALA A 172 6.41 -9.00 -3.66
N PRO A 173 5.34 -8.17 -3.59
CA PRO A 173 4.02 -8.59 -4.04
C PRO A 173 3.96 -9.00 -5.51
N LEU A 174 4.61 -8.24 -6.39
CA LEU A 174 4.61 -8.54 -7.83
C LEU A 174 5.42 -9.81 -8.13
N ASP A 175 6.52 -10.03 -7.43
CA ASP A 175 7.35 -11.25 -7.58
C ASP A 175 6.55 -12.49 -7.16
N ARG A 176 5.79 -12.43 -6.06
CA ARG A 176 4.91 -13.53 -5.61
C ARG A 176 3.75 -13.79 -6.59
N ARG A 177 3.18 -12.73 -7.16
CA ARG A 177 2.13 -12.84 -8.21
C ARG A 177 2.72 -13.42 -9.51
N ASN A 178 3.98 -13.07 -9.84
CA ASN A 178 4.69 -13.64 -10.98
C ASN A 178 4.97 -15.15 -10.84
N GLU A 179 5.29 -15.64 -9.65
CA GLU A 179 5.42 -17.08 -9.40
C GLU A 179 4.15 -17.84 -9.83
N THR A 180 2.99 -17.31 -9.45
CA THR A 180 1.69 -17.88 -9.85
C THR A 180 1.45 -17.79 -11.36
N TRP A 181 1.83 -16.69 -12.01
CA TRP A 181 1.75 -16.54 -13.47
C TRP A 181 2.58 -17.59 -14.18
N VAL A 182 3.82 -17.83 -13.71
CA VAL A 182 4.70 -18.86 -14.26
C VAL A 182 4.09 -20.26 -14.10
N ASP A 183 3.50 -20.56 -12.94
CA ASP A 183 2.90 -21.88 -12.69
C ASP A 183 1.61 -22.10 -13.50
N VAL A 184 0.79 -21.06 -13.72
CA VAL A 184 -0.38 -21.16 -14.59
C VAL A 184 0.04 -21.43 -16.03
N LYS A 185 1.08 -20.77 -16.57
CA LYS A 185 1.59 -21.06 -17.91
C LYS A 185 2.14 -22.49 -18.06
N LYS A 186 2.78 -23.02 -17.00
CA LYS A 186 3.24 -24.44 -17.00
C LYS A 186 2.05 -25.40 -17.05
N LYS A 187 0.99 -25.12 -16.31
CA LYS A 187 -0.23 -25.95 -16.24
C LYS A 187 -1.04 -25.87 -17.52
N HIS A 188 -1.10 -24.73 -18.16
CA HIS A 188 -1.90 -24.44 -19.36
C HIS A 188 -0.96 -24.06 -20.52
N SER A 189 -0.34 -25.06 -21.14
CA SER A 189 0.71 -24.89 -22.15
C SER A 189 0.26 -24.19 -23.45
N GLY A 190 -1.04 -24.00 -23.66
CA GLY A 190 -1.59 -23.20 -24.76
C GLY A 190 -1.59 -21.69 -24.48
N ILE A 191 -1.29 -21.28 -23.25
CA ILE A 191 -1.13 -19.87 -22.89
C ILE A 191 0.25 -19.38 -23.33
N SER A 192 0.28 -18.41 -24.22
CA SER A 192 1.51 -17.82 -24.76
C SER A 192 1.68 -16.37 -24.28
N GLU A 193 2.68 -16.12 -23.44
CA GLU A 193 3.11 -14.77 -23.11
C GLU A 193 3.87 -14.20 -24.32
N VAL A 194 3.28 -13.22 -25.03
CA VAL A 194 3.88 -12.62 -26.20
C VAL A 194 4.56 -11.28 -25.90
N ALA A 195 4.25 -10.69 -24.77
CA ALA A 195 4.90 -9.48 -24.28
C ALA A 195 4.88 -9.44 -22.76
N MET A 196 6.02 -9.04 -22.15
CA MET A 196 6.13 -8.66 -20.76
C MET A 196 6.69 -7.24 -20.69
N PHE A 197 6.03 -6.37 -19.93
CA PHE A 197 6.39 -4.96 -19.80
C PHE A 197 5.91 -4.43 -18.44
N GLY A 198 6.27 -3.23 -18.08
CA GLY A 198 5.83 -2.56 -16.85
C GLY A 198 6.83 -1.55 -16.37
N THR A 199 6.35 -0.61 -15.58
CA THR A 199 7.15 0.43 -14.92
C THR A 199 6.43 0.94 -13.68
N LEU A 200 7.19 1.47 -12.74
CA LEU A 200 6.68 2.20 -11.58
C LEU A 200 6.87 3.72 -11.74
N ASP A 201 7.27 4.20 -12.91
CA ASP A 201 7.46 5.64 -13.16
C ASP A 201 6.13 6.41 -13.01
N ASN A 202 6.14 7.44 -12.19
CA ASN A 202 4.95 8.25 -11.93
C ASN A 202 4.64 9.24 -13.06
N PRO A 203 3.35 9.39 -13.45
CA PRO A 203 2.17 8.63 -12.98
C PRO A 203 2.13 7.21 -13.57
N ILE A 204 2.10 6.19 -12.69
CA ILE A 204 2.25 4.77 -13.05
C ILE A 204 1.29 4.37 -14.18
N ALA A 205 -0.01 4.65 -14.03
CA ALA A 205 -1.01 4.28 -15.02
C ALA A 205 -0.70 4.86 -16.42
N ASN A 206 -0.27 6.12 -16.51
CA ASN A 206 0.08 6.75 -17.79
C ASN A 206 1.32 6.11 -18.41
N SER A 207 2.33 5.83 -17.59
CA SER A 207 3.58 5.21 -18.04
C SER A 207 3.35 3.79 -18.55
N VAL A 208 2.52 3.02 -17.85
CA VAL A 208 2.08 1.68 -18.30
C VAL A 208 1.22 1.78 -19.57
N ALA A 209 0.32 2.76 -19.69
CA ALA A 209 -0.49 2.96 -20.88
C ALA A 209 0.39 3.21 -22.12
N ASN A 210 1.46 4.00 -21.99
CA ASN A 210 2.41 4.24 -23.09
C ASN A 210 3.05 2.94 -23.59
N GLN A 211 3.48 2.07 -22.68
CA GLN A 211 4.05 0.78 -23.03
C GLN A 211 2.99 -0.16 -23.62
N ALA A 212 1.79 -0.20 -23.03
CA ALA A 212 0.68 -1.05 -23.48
C ALA A 212 0.26 -0.72 -24.92
N ARG A 213 0.24 0.57 -25.32
CA ARG A 213 -0.05 0.97 -26.71
C ARG A 213 0.92 0.31 -27.69
N SER A 214 2.22 0.34 -27.38
CA SER A 214 3.24 -0.28 -28.23
C SER A 214 3.07 -1.80 -28.31
N VAL A 215 2.76 -2.43 -27.18
CA VAL A 215 2.50 -3.88 -27.11
C VAL A 215 1.28 -4.27 -27.92
N LEU A 216 0.17 -3.54 -27.80
CA LEU A 216 -1.06 -3.82 -28.57
C LEU A 216 -0.87 -3.62 -30.08
N GLN A 217 -0.06 -2.66 -30.49
CA GLN A 217 0.31 -2.48 -31.91
C GLN A 217 1.17 -3.63 -32.45
N ALA A 218 2.13 -4.10 -31.64
CA ALA A 218 3.03 -5.19 -32.04
C ALA A 218 2.35 -6.57 -32.03
N HIS A 219 1.35 -6.74 -31.18
CA HIS A 219 0.67 -8.02 -30.91
C HIS A 219 -0.87 -7.86 -30.98
N PRO A 220 -1.45 -7.62 -32.15
CA PRO A 220 -2.90 -7.37 -32.30
C PRO A 220 -3.77 -8.60 -32.00
N ASP A 221 -3.17 -9.76 -31.81
CA ASP A 221 -3.81 -11.03 -31.47
C ASP A 221 -3.80 -11.38 -29.98
N ILE A 222 -3.35 -10.47 -29.12
CA ILE A 222 -3.52 -10.58 -27.68
C ILE A 222 -5.01 -10.67 -27.31
N LYS A 223 -5.38 -11.62 -26.45
CA LYS A 223 -6.73 -11.79 -25.92
C LYS A 223 -6.84 -11.44 -24.43
N VAL A 224 -5.76 -11.59 -23.71
CA VAL A 224 -5.70 -11.39 -22.26
C VAL A 224 -4.55 -10.46 -21.90
N MET A 225 -4.85 -9.50 -21.04
CA MET A 225 -3.83 -8.71 -20.34
C MET A 225 -3.87 -9.06 -18.86
N PHE A 226 -2.78 -9.60 -18.34
CA PHE A 226 -2.61 -9.79 -16.91
C PHE A 226 -1.84 -8.61 -16.32
N ALA A 227 -2.53 -7.82 -15.51
CA ALA A 227 -2.01 -6.59 -14.93
C ALA A 227 -2.23 -6.65 -13.39
N PRO A 228 -1.38 -7.38 -12.66
CA PRO A 228 -1.62 -7.75 -11.26
C PRO A 228 -1.37 -6.61 -10.24
N TYR A 229 -1.85 -5.42 -10.55
CA TYR A 229 -1.85 -4.23 -9.71
C TYR A 229 -2.83 -3.23 -10.31
N ASP A 230 -3.64 -2.54 -9.48
CA ASP A 230 -4.72 -1.66 -9.94
C ASP A 230 -4.23 -0.53 -10.86
N GLU A 231 -3.13 0.14 -10.54
CA GLU A 231 -2.56 1.17 -11.42
C GLU A 231 -2.02 0.60 -12.74
N PHE A 232 -1.60 -0.67 -12.77
CA PHE A 232 -1.24 -1.34 -14.02
C PHE A 232 -2.48 -1.62 -14.86
N ALA A 233 -3.55 -2.14 -14.24
CA ALA A 233 -4.81 -2.41 -14.92
C ALA A 233 -5.42 -1.14 -15.49
N LYS A 234 -5.41 -0.04 -14.75
CA LYS A 234 -5.83 1.28 -15.20
C LYS A 234 -5.04 1.75 -16.43
N GLY A 235 -3.72 1.57 -16.42
CA GLY A 235 -2.87 1.91 -17.56
C GLY A 235 -3.17 1.06 -18.79
N VAL A 236 -3.31 -0.25 -18.62
CA VAL A 236 -3.69 -1.16 -19.70
C VAL A 236 -5.07 -0.80 -20.27
N LYS A 237 -6.05 -0.52 -19.39
CA LYS A 237 -7.40 -0.14 -19.81
C LYS A 237 -7.40 1.12 -20.67
N ILE A 238 -6.64 2.15 -20.28
CA ILE A 238 -6.48 3.37 -21.08
C ILE A 238 -6.06 3.01 -22.52
N ALA A 239 -5.02 2.18 -22.68
CA ALA A 239 -4.51 1.82 -23.98
C ALA A 239 -5.51 0.95 -24.80
N VAL A 240 -6.21 0.03 -24.13
CA VAL A 240 -7.24 -0.83 -24.78
C VAL A 240 -8.44 0.00 -25.24
N ASP A 241 -8.90 0.95 -24.43
CA ASP A 241 -10.02 1.84 -24.75
C ASP A 241 -9.69 2.75 -25.94
N GLU A 242 -8.52 3.38 -25.92
CA GLU A 242 -8.04 4.25 -27.00
C GLU A 242 -7.88 3.50 -28.34
N ALA A 243 -7.51 2.22 -28.27
CA ALA A 243 -7.40 1.37 -29.45
C ALA A 243 -8.76 0.80 -29.92
N GLY A 244 -9.85 1.01 -29.19
CA GLY A 244 -11.17 0.45 -29.47
C GLY A 244 -11.25 -1.07 -29.34
N LEU A 245 -10.40 -1.67 -28.50
CA LEU A 245 -10.23 -3.13 -28.36
C LEU A 245 -10.97 -3.74 -27.16
N ASN A 246 -11.79 -3.00 -26.45
CA ASN A 246 -12.52 -3.42 -25.23
C ASN A 246 -13.36 -4.69 -25.39
N LYS A 247 -13.88 -4.95 -26.60
CA LYS A 247 -14.66 -6.17 -26.90
C LYS A 247 -13.81 -7.40 -27.20
N GLY A 248 -12.51 -7.20 -27.46
CA GLY A 248 -11.60 -8.26 -27.92
C GLY A 248 -10.55 -8.67 -26.88
N ILE A 249 -10.24 -7.79 -25.93
CA ILE A 249 -9.20 -8.01 -24.91
C ILE A 249 -9.84 -7.95 -23.54
N LYS A 250 -9.54 -8.96 -22.70
CA LYS A 250 -9.93 -8.98 -21.29
C LYS A 250 -8.74 -8.67 -20.41
N ILE A 251 -8.96 -7.84 -19.38
CA ILE A 251 -7.95 -7.44 -18.42
C ILE A 251 -8.25 -8.15 -17.10
N TYR A 252 -7.25 -8.83 -16.53
CA TYR A 252 -7.32 -9.47 -15.23
C TYR A 252 -6.31 -8.81 -14.29
N SER A 253 -6.77 -8.47 -13.10
CA SER A 253 -6.00 -7.68 -12.15
C SER A 253 -6.12 -8.20 -10.72
N ALA A 254 -5.42 -7.54 -9.83
CA ALA A 254 -5.54 -7.67 -8.38
C ALA A 254 -5.66 -6.26 -7.78
N ASP A 255 -5.98 -6.22 -6.49
CA ASP A 255 -6.25 -5.02 -5.70
C ASP A 255 -7.62 -4.39 -6.01
N ILE A 256 -7.98 -3.35 -5.28
CA ILE A 256 -9.26 -2.66 -5.42
C ILE A 256 -9.01 -1.16 -5.51
N SER A 257 -9.41 -0.56 -6.64
CA SER A 257 -9.46 0.88 -6.81
C SER A 257 -10.83 1.35 -7.26
N THR A 258 -11.12 2.61 -7.06
CA THR A 258 -12.38 3.21 -7.53
C THR A 258 -12.52 3.12 -9.05
N SER A 259 -11.41 3.31 -9.77
CA SER A 259 -11.35 3.22 -11.24
C SER A 259 -11.59 1.80 -11.74
N ASP A 260 -11.01 0.79 -11.09
CA ASP A 260 -11.17 -0.60 -11.50
C ASP A 260 -12.58 -1.12 -11.20
N ILE A 261 -13.16 -0.74 -10.06
CA ILE A 261 -14.56 -1.04 -9.76
C ILE A 261 -15.49 -0.42 -10.81
N ALA A 262 -15.24 0.83 -11.23
CA ALA A 262 -16.01 1.46 -12.29
C ALA A 262 -15.85 0.70 -13.64
N ALA A 263 -14.61 0.36 -14.00
CA ALA A 263 -14.33 -0.39 -15.23
C ALA A 263 -15.00 -1.78 -15.26
N MET A 264 -15.13 -2.46 -14.12
CA MET A 264 -15.85 -3.74 -14.05
C MET A 264 -17.36 -3.61 -14.19
N ARG A 265 -17.93 -2.43 -13.91
CA ARG A 265 -19.37 -2.14 -14.05
C ARG A 265 -19.75 -1.67 -15.44
N GLU A 266 -18.80 -1.20 -16.20
CA GLU A 266 -18.98 -0.68 -17.56
C GLU A 266 -18.21 -1.60 -18.53
N PRO A 267 -18.80 -2.73 -18.95
CA PRO A 267 -18.14 -3.72 -19.80
C PRO A 267 -17.95 -3.24 -21.27
#